data_1c283a1573a1d6e3f16c9d2e612760fa
#
_entry.id   1c283a1573a1d6e3f16c9d2e612760fa
#
_cell.length_a   1.000
_cell.length_b   1.000
_cell.length_c   1.000
_cell.angle_alpha   90.00
_cell.angle_beta   90.00
_cell.angle_gamma   90.00
#
_symmetry.space_group_name_H-M   'P 1'
#
loop_
_entity.id
_entity.type
_entity.pdbx_description
1 polymer ?
#
loop_
_entity_poly.entity_id
_entity_poly.type
_entity_poly.pdbx_seq_one_letter_code
_entity_poly.pdbx_strand_id
1 'polypeptide(L)'
;LSELSAVAPALGELLEVRIEKVIFGGDGLARTGEGFILFVPFAAEGERVRVRITERKAHHARAGIVEILQPSASRDTPPCPYYGHCGGCQYQHVSYAEECRLKEAQVREAFVRMGKFEAAPVRPIIPSPDPYHYRNRITVHAEGGKIGFRSVGGRELVDIRQCLLARESVNDELTKLRASQPVEGHYSLRDATVPPSGFFQANHDLQETLRDLVADSLPTQGRILLEGYCGGGFFTARVADRFERVIAVDNDPRTLRDAHRLGLKNVAWEQGDAAAIIPEGLRASSGEGVAVLVDPPREGLPTRLAEALCLDPVSRLVYVSCDPATLARDARMLSKTYRLASVQPIDLFARTAQIECVTVWDPLRL
;
A
#
# COMPACT_ATOMS: atom_id res chain seq x y z
N LEU A 1 -35.66 -3.25 -19.38
CA LEU A 1 -35.40 -1.85 -19.10
C LEU A 1 -34.07 -1.51 -19.80
N SER A 2 -34.18 -0.75 -20.93
CA SER A 2 -33.05 -0.28 -21.72
C SER A 2 -32.15 0.57 -20.80
N GLU A 3 -30.90 0.14 -20.60
CA GLU A 3 -29.87 1.01 -20.09
C GLU A 3 -29.72 2.21 -21.03
N LEU A 4 -30.29 3.35 -20.65
CA LEU A 4 -29.98 4.62 -21.29
C LEU A 4 -28.46 4.80 -21.12
N SER A 5 -27.71 4.59 -22.20
CA SER A 5 -26.28 4.82 -22.25
C SER A 5 -26.06 6.31 -21.92
N ALA A 6 -25.53 6.58 -20.73
CA ALA A 6 -25.22 7.95 -20.30
C ALA A 6 -24.35 8.62 -21.38
N VAL A 7 -24.75 9.82 -21.84
CA VAL A 7 -24.00 10.55 -22.88
C VAL A 7 -22.63 10.92 -22.34
N ALA A 8 -21.62 10.45 -23.03
CA ALA A 8 -20.24 10.71 -22.64
C ALA A 8 -19.84 12.15 -23.01
N PRO A 9 -19.28 12.92 -22.06
CA PRO A 9 -18.90 14.32 -22.31
C PRO A 9 -17.79 14.43 -23.36
N ALA A 10 -17.71 15.58 -24.03
CA ALA A 10 -16.69 15.84 -25.04
C ALA A 10 -15.34 16.16 -24.36
N LEU A 11 -14.23 15.86 -25.06
CA LEU A 11 -12.91 16.27 -24.63
C LEU A 11 -12.81 17.81 -24.58
N GLY A 12 -12.31 18.36 -23.48
CA GLY A 12 -12.20 19.82 -23.26
C GLY A 12 -13.47 20.47 -22.72
N GLU A 13 -14.60 19.75 -22.67
CA GLU A 13 -15.86 20.25 -22.12
C GLU A 13 -15.72 20.67 -20.66
N LEU A 14 -16.41 21.76 -20.30
CA LEU A 14 -16.51 22.27 -18.95
C LEU A 14 -17.82 21.82 -18.31
N LEU A 15 -17.72 21.20 -17.15
CA LEU A 15 -18.88 20.71 -16.39
C LEU A 15 -18.80 21.16 -14.95
N GLU A 16 -19.95 21.42 -14.35
CA GLU A 16 -20.08 21.56 -12.88
C GLU A 16 -20.57 20.24 -12.31
N VAL A 17 -19.82 19.71 -11.36
CA VAL A 17 -20.13 18.40 -10.74
C VAL A 17 -19.95 18.46 -9.24
N ARG A 18 -20.63 17.57 -8.55
CA ARG A 18 -20.42 17.30 -7.12
C ARG A 18 -19.59 16.04 -6.96
N ILE A 19 -18.59 16.10 -6.09
CA ILE A 19 -17.78 14.94 -5.73
C ILE A 19 -18.54 14.08 -4.74
N GLU A 20 -18.89 12.87 -5.15
CA GLU A 20 -19.67 11.93 -4.34
C GLU A 20 -18.82 11.27 -3.26
N LYS A 21 -17.60 10.88 -3.60
CA LYS A 21 -16.60 10.26 -2.70
C LYS A 21 -15.21 10.32 -3.30
N VAL A 22 -14.20 10.00 -2.49
CA VAL A 22 -12.83 9.77 -2.94
C VAL A 22 -12.56 8.26 -2.97
N ILE A 23 -12.18 7.73 -4.13
CA ILE A 23 -11.92 6.31 -4.33
C ILE A 23 -10.48 5.94 -4.01
N PHE A 24 -10.19 4.63 -3.87
CA PHE A 24 -8.81 4.13 -3.77
C PHE A 24 -7.99 4.64 -4.97
N GLY A 25 -6.81 5.18 -4.69
CA GLY A 25 -6.00 5.91 -5.68
C GLY A 25 -6.04 7.43 -5.50
N GLY A 26 -7.01 7.98 -4.74
CA GLY A 26 -7.09 9.39 -4.38
C GLY A 26 -7.91 10.26 -5.35
N ASP A 27 -8.47 9.70 -6.41
CA ASP A 27 -9.34 10.44 -7.31
C ASP A 27 -10.75 10.61 -6.70
N GLY A 28 -11.30 11.83 -6.80
CA GLY A 28 -12.71 12.06 -6.54
C GLY A 28 -13.57 11.41 -7.63
N LEU A 29 -14.66 10.75 -7.21
CA LEU A 29 -15.68 10.23 -8.12
C LEU A 29 -16.84 11.19 -8.18
N ALA A 30 -17.23 11.56 -9.39
CA ALA A 30 -18.43 12.35 -9.68
C ALA A 30 -19.23 11.72 -10.83
N ARG A 31 -20.45 12.22 -11.04
CA ARG A 31 -21.26 11.86 -12.22
C ARG A 31 -21.73 13.12 -12.92
N THR A 32 -21.85 13.04 -14.24
CA THR A 32 -22.58 14.06 -15.01
C THR A 32 -24.06 14.01 -14.68
N GLY A 33 -24.83 15.03 -15.09
CA GLY A 33 -26.29 15.03 -14.93
C GLY A 33 -26.99 13.83 -15.57
N GLU A 34 -26.34 13.19 -16.55
CA GLU A 34 -26.80 11.98 -17.25
C GLU A 34 -26.20 10.68 -16.67
N GLY A 35 -25.48 10.76 -15.55
CA GLY A 35 -24.95 9.60 -14.84
C GLY A 35 -23.59 9.06 -15.32
N PHE A 36 -22.92 9.73 -16.29
CA PHE A 36 -21.60 9.28 -16.76
C PHE A 36 -20.52 9.51 -15.70
N ILE A 37 -19.65 8.52 -15.47
CA ILE A 37 -18.64 8.52 -14.39
C ILE A 37 -17.47 9.43 -14.75
N LEU A 38 -17.10 10.29 -13.80
CA LEU A 38 -15.92 11.16 -13.86
C LEU A 38 -14.97 10.85 -12.71
N PHE A 39 -13.68 10.78 -13.03
CA PHE A 39 -12.60 10.75 -12.04
C PHE A 39 -11.90 12.10 -12.02
N VAL A 40 -11.87 12.72 -10.85
CA VAL A 40 -11.37 14.09 -10.65
C VAL A 40 -10.23 14.07 -9.63
N PRO A 41 -8.97 14.08 -10.06
CA PRO A 41 -7.83 14.14 -9.13
C PRO A 41 -7.88 15.38 -8.25
N PHE A 42 -7.39 15.26 -7.00
CA PHE A 42 -7.25 16.35 -6.05
C PHE A 42 -8.57 17.01 -5.61
N ALA A 43 -9.69 16.33 -5.81
CA ALA A 43 -10.99 16.74 -5.33
C ALA A 43 -11.30 16.11 -3.97
N ALA A 44 -11.95 16.86 -3.08
CA ALA A 44 -12.40 16.36 -1.78
C ALA A 44 -13.89 15.96 -1.83
N GLU A 45 -14.28 15.02 -0.97
CA GLU A 45 -15.66 14.55 -0.86
C GLU A 45 -16.62 15.69 -0.51
N GLY A 46 -17.75 15.76 -1.20
CA GLY A 46 -18.80 16.74 -1.01
C GLY A 46 -18.60 18.06 -1.76
N GLU A 47 -17.43 18.31 -2.36
CA GLU A 47 -17.16 19.54 -3.10
C GLU A 47 -18.05 19.70 -4.33
N ARG A 48 -18.36 20.96 -4.65
CA ARG A 48 -18.87 21.37 -5.95
C ARG A 48 -17.75 22.03 -6.73
N VAL A 49 -17.42 21.46 -7.88
CA VAL A 49 -16.26 21.87 -8.68
C VAL A 49 -16.65 22.08 -10.15
N ARG A 50 -16.00 23.05 -10.80
CA ARG A 50 -16.00 23.16 -12.25
C ARG A 50 -14.78 22.41 -12.77
N VAL A 51 -15.01 21.45 -13.65
CA VAL A 51 -13.97 20.58 -14.20
C VAL A 51 -13.91 20.67 -15.70
N ARG A 52 -12.73 20.38 -16.26
CA ARG A 52 -12.50 20.21 -17.69
C ARG A 52 -12.19 18.76 -18.00
N ILE A 53 -12.88 18.18 -18.98
CA ILE A 53 -12.61 16.80 -19.43
C ILE A 53 -11.23 16.73 -20.08
N THR A 54 -10.33 15.92 -19.51
CA THR A 54 -8.94 15.78 -19.97
C THR A 54 -8.66 14.46 -20.68
N GLU A 55 -9.46 13.41 -20.39
CA GLU A 55 -9.36 12.11 -21.04
C GLU A 55 -10.76 11.47 -21.09
N ARG A 56 -11.04 10.75 -22.16
CA ARG A 56 -12.32 10.03 -22.34
C ARG A 56 -12.08 8.58 -22.65
N LYS A 57 -12.79 7.68 -21.95
CA LYS A 57 -12.91 6.25 -22.20
C LYS A 57 -14.38 5.89 -22.51
N ALA A 58 -14.64 4.63 -22.82
CA ALA A 58 -16.00 4.16 -23.16
C ALA A 58 -17.00 4.36 -22.00
N HIS A 59 -16.60 4.14 -20.75
CA HIS A 59 -17.51 4.11 -19.59
C HIS A 59 -17.17 5.13 -18.50
N HIS A 60 -16.13 5.91 -18.69
CA HIS A 60 -15.71 6.97 -17.75
C HIS A 60 -14.83 8.01 -18.43
N ALA A 61 -14.66 9.15 -17.78
CA ALA A 61 -13.70 10.17 -18.20
C ALA A 61 -12.84 10.61 -17.01
N ARG A 62 -11.68 11.19 -17.29
CA ARG A 62 -10.90 11.96 -16.32
C ARG A 62 -11.14 13.44 -16.56
N ALA A 63 -11.16 14.21 -15.49
CA ALA A 63 -11.37 15.64 -15.56
C ALA A 63 -10.45 16.37 -14.58
N GLY A 64 -9.90 17.50 -15.00
CA GLY A 64 -9.10 18.36 -14.12
C GLY A 64 -9.97 19.46 -13.50
N ILE A 65 -9.73 19.81 -12.22
CA ILE A 65 -10.39 20.94 -11.56
C ILE A 65 -9.93 22.24 -12.22
N VAL A 66 -10.90 23.06 -12.63
CA VAL A 66 -10.69 24.44 -13.11
C VAL A 66 -10.96 25.42 -11.98
N GLU A 67 -12.01 25.17 -11.18
CA GLU A 67 -12.45 26.02 -10.09
C GLU A 67 -13.18 25.21 -9.00
N ILE A 68 -12.93 25.53 -7.74
CA ILE A 68 -13.68 24.99 -6.62
C ILE A 68 -14.79 25.98 -6.31
N LEU A 69 -16.02 25.62 -6.64
CA LEU A 69 -17.19 26.47 -6.44
C LEU A 69 -17.69 26.46 -4.98
N GLN A 70 -17.58 25.29 -4.36
CA GLN A 70 -17.91 25.10 -2.94
C GLN A 70 -16.91 24.10 -2.35
N PRO A 71 -15.97 24.55 -1.51
CA PRO A 71 -14.99 23.68 -0.91
C PRO A 71 -15.63 22.75 0.15
N SER A 72 -15.02 21.60 0.36
CA SER A 72 -15.30 20.73 1.51
C SER A 72 -14.77 21.37 2.81
N ALA A 73 -15.43 21.11 3.93
CA ALA A 73 -14.94 21.54 5.25
C ALA A 73 -13.59 20.88 5.61
N SER A 74 -13.26 19.75 5.00
CA SER A 74 -12.00 19.04 5.19
C SER A 74 -10.88 19.49 4.25
N ARG A 75 -11.17 20.41 3.31
CA ARG A 75 -10.14 20.92 2.38
C ARG A 75 -9.07 21.70 3.13
N ASP A 76 -7.84 21.40 2.78
CA ASP A 76 -6.65 22.03 3.35
C ASP A 76 -5.76 22.59 2.23
N THR A 77 -4.88 23.53 2.60
CA THR A 77 -3.88 24.07 1.66
C THR A 77 -2.65 23.17 1.67
N PRO A 78 -2.28 22.55 0.53
CA PRO A 78 -1.10 21.70 0.45
C PRO A 78 0.17 22.50 0.78
N PRO A 79 1.01 22.06 1.75
CA PRO A 79 2.25 22.77 2.08
C PRO A 79 3.36 22.52 1.04
N CYS A 80 3.28 21.46 0.25
CA CYS A 80 4.29 21.12 -0.75
C CYS A 80 4.11 21.94 -2.02
N PRO A 81 5.12 22.72 -2.47
CA PRO A 81 5.02 23.55 -3.68
C PRO A 81 4.91 22.73 -4.97
N TYR A 82 5.21 21.45 -4.91
CA TYR A 82 5.14 20.54 -6.07
C TYR A 82 3.82 19.75 -6.11
N TYR A 83 2.94 19.90 -5.11
CA TYR A 83 1.67 19.19 -5.06
C TYR A 83 0.81 19.52 -6.29
N GLY A 84 0.11 18.50 -6.82
CA GLY A 84 -0.67 18.64 -8.05
C GLY A 84 0.13 18.45 -9.33
N HIS A 85 1.46 18.64 -9.30
CA HIS A 85 2.37 18.39 -10.42
C HIS A 85 3.19 17.10 -10.21
N CYS A 86 3.80 16.95 -9.03
CA CYS A 86 4.50 15.73 -8.62
C CYS A 86 3.52 14.59 -8.36
N GLY A 87 3.78 13.41 -8.92
CA GLY A 87 2.93 12.22 -8.76
C GLY A 87 3.05 11.51 -7.40
N GLY A 88 3.87 12.04 -6.47
CA GLY A 88 4.18 11.35 -5.21
C GLY A 88 3.08 11.41 -4.14
N CYS A 89 2.19 12.40 -4.17
CA CYS A 89 1.18 12.62 -3.12
C CYS A 89 -0.21 12.81 -3.71
N GLN A 90 -1.23 12.27 -3.05
CA GLN A 90 -2.63 12.35 -3.47
C GLN A 90 -3.55 13.06 -2.47
N TYR A 91 -3.14 13.23 -1.20
CA TYR A 91 -4.04 13.66 -0.12
C TYR A 91 -3.65 14.96 0.61
N GLN A 92 -2.63 15.74 0.13
CA GLN A 92 -2.24 16.98 0.84
C GLN A 92 -3.31 18.08 0.81
N HIS A 93 -4.34 17.96 -0.02
CA HIS A 93 -5.43 18.90 -0.16
C HIS A 93 -6.59 18.68 0.82
N VAL A 94 -6.48 17.68 1.68
CA VAL A 94 -7.44 17.41 2.76
C VAL A 94 -6.73 17.32 4.10
N SER A 95 -7.45 17.54 5.20
CA SER A 95 -6.92 17.36 6.55
C SER A 95 -6.47 15.92 6.76
N TYR A 96 -5.46 15.70 7.60
CA TYR A 96 -4.94 14.35 7.83
C TYR A 96 -5.96 13.41 8.48
N ALA A 97 -6.83 13.95 9.33
CA ALA A 97 -7.93 13.18 9.91
C ALA A 97 -8.90 12.68 8.83
N GLU A 98 -9.20 13.53 7.83
CA GLU A 98 -10.04 13.13 6.69
C GLU A 98 -9.36 12.11 5.81
N GLU A 99 -8.05 12.26 5.53
CA GLU A 99 -7.28 11.24 4.81
C GLU A 99 -7.39 9.86 5.47
N CYS A 100 -7.21 9.80 6.79
CA CYS A 100 -7.34 8.55 7.55
C CYS A 100 -8.77 7.97 7.43
N ARG A 101 -9.80 8.79 7.55
CA ARG A 101 -11.21 8.37 7.37
C ARG A 101 -11.46 7.81 5.97
N LEU A 102 -10.95 8.49 4.94
CA LEU A 102 -11.09 8.07 3.55
C LEU A 102 -10.39 6.73 3.30
N LYS A 103 -9.16 6.57 3.76
CA LYS A 103 -8.39 5.32 3.63
C LYS A 103 -9.09 4.15 4.32
N GLU A 104 -9.59 4.35 5.55
CA GLU A 104 -10.37 3.33 6.24
C GLU A 104 -11.63 2.94 5.46
N ALA A 105 -12.38 3.92 4.96
CA ALA A 105 -13.58 3.67 4.15
C ALA A 105 -13.26 2.92 2.85
N GLN A 106 -12.14 3.24 2.20
CA GLN A 106 -11.67 2.55 0.99
C GLN A 106 -11.31 1.08 1.23
N VAL A 107 -10.68 0.78 2.38
CA VAL A 107 -10.43 -0.62 2.78
C VAL A 107 -11.76 -1.36 2.98
N ARG A 108 -12.72 -0.78 3.72
CA ARG A 108 -14.07 -1.38 3.89
C ARG A 108 -14.75 -1.64 2.56
N GLU A 109 -14.72 -0.64 1.66
CA GLU A 109 -15.34 -0.75 0.33
C GLU A 109 -14.68 -1.87 -0.50
N ALA A 110 -13.36 -2.01 -0.46
CA ALA A 110 -12.64 -3.07 -1.18
C ALA A 110 -13.12 -4.46 -0.72
N PHE A 111 -13.20 -4.69 0.59
CA PHE A 111 -13.68 -5.97 1.12
C PHE A 111 -15.14 -6.26 0.77
N VAL A 112 -16.02 -5.27 0.78
CA VAL A 112 -17.42 -5.44 0.35
C VAL A 112 -17.52 -5.72 -1.14
N ARG A 113 -16.89 -4.88 -1.98
CA ARG A 113 -17.08 -4.95 -3.43
C ARG A 113 -16.32 -6.09 -4.09
N MET A 114 -15.05 -6.27 -3.74
CA MET A 114 -14.16 -7.25 -4.34
C MET A 114 -14.10 -8.53 -3.52
N GLY A 115 -13.98 -8.41 -2.21
CA GLY A 115 -13.94 -9.54 -1.28
C GLY A 115 -15.29 -10.23 -1.10
N LYS A 116 -16.41 -9.54 -1.41
CA LYS A 116 -17.80 -10.03 -1.23
C LYS A 116 -18.17 -10.33 0.22
N PHE A 117 -17.52 -9.63 1.17
CA PHE A 117 -17.91 -9.67 2.56
C PHE A 117 -19.11 -8.75 2.80
N GLU A 118 -20.14 -9.21 3.49
CA GLU A 118 -21.26 -8.35 3.92
C GLU A 118 -20.79 -7.28 4.91
N ALA A 119 -19.95 -7.69 5.89
CA ALA A 119 -19.30 -6.83 6.85
C ALA A 119 -17.89 -7.39 7.15
N ALA A 120 -16.86 -6.71 6.68
CA ALA A 120 -15.49 -7.07 7.04
C ALA A 120 -15.12 -6.47 8.40
N PRO A 121 -14.38 -7.20 9.27
CA PRO A 121 -13.96 -6.72 10.60
C PRO A 121 -12.79 -5.74 10.50
N VAL A 122 -13.00 -4.62 9.76
CA VAL A 122 -12.02 -3.56 9.56
C VAL A 122 -11.98 -2.69 10.80
N ARG A 123 -10.82 -2.62 11.44
CA ARG A 123 -10.54 -1.77 12.61
C ARG A 123 -10.28 -0.32 12.18
N PRO A 124 -10.34 0.65 13.10
CA PRO A 124 -9.87 2.00 12.82
C PRO A 124 -8.42 1.99 12.33
N ILE A 125 -8.11 2.84 11.36
CA ILE A 125 -6.75 2.96 10.82
C ILE A 125 -5.77 3.46 11.89
N ILE A 126 -4.59 2.88 11.96
CA ILE A 126 -3.49 3.40 12.77
C ILE A 126 -2.83 4.54 11.99
N PRO A 127 -2.91 5.80 12.46
CA PRO A 127 -2.34 6.94 11.75
C PRO A 127 -0.82 7.00 11.88
N SER A 128 -0.15 7.66 10.93
CA SER A 128 1.24 8.08 11.12
C SER A 128 1.33 9.17 12.19
N PRO A 129 2.26 9.09 13.14
CA PRO A 129 2.47 10.14 14.14
C PRO A 129 2.72 11.51 13.52
N ASP A 130 3.49 11.56 12.44
CA ASP A 130 3.65 12.71 11.55
C ASP A 130 3.30 12.29 10.11
N PRO A 131 2.38 12.99 9.44
CA PRO A 131 2.08 12.72 8.03
C PRO A 131 3.13 13.25 7.05
N TYR A 132 4.17 13.92 7.56
CA TYR A 132 5.32 14.42 6.82
C TYR A 132 6.62 13.90 7.46
N HIS A 133 7.77 14.12 6.82
CA HIS A 133 9.12 13.83 7.33
C HIS A 133 9.34 12.38 7.84
N TYR A 134 8.52 11.44 7.42
CA TYR A 134 8.55 10.05 7.89
C TYR A 134 9.40 9.13 6.99
N ARG A 135 9.59 9.50 5.68
CA ARG A 135 10.30 8.61 4.74
C ARG A 135 11.78 8.62 5.00
N ASN A 136 12.30 7.45 5.34
CA ASN A 136 13.72 7.19 5.49
C ASN A 136 14.45 6.90 4.17
N ARG A 137 13.73 6.78 3.06
CA ARG A 137 14.26 6.56 1.72
C ARG A 137 13.33 7.14 0.64
N ILE A 138 13.94 7.72 -0.38
CA ILE A 138 13.27 8.12 -1.63
C ILE A 138 14.12 7.68 -2.81
N THR A 139 13.49 7.42 -3.97
CA THR A 139 14.20 7.21 -5.23
C THR A 139 13.83 8.34 -6.19
N VAL A 140 14.83 9.09 -6.60
CA VAL A 140 14.68 10.19 -7.57
C VAL A 140 15.27 9.80 -8.92
N HIS A 141 14.79 10.48 -9.97
CA HIS A 141 15.32 10.39 -11.31
C HIS A 141 16.19 11.62 -11.58
N ALA A 142 17.27 11.46 -12.32
CA ALA A 142 18.06 12.54 -12.90
C ALA A 142 17.95 12.45 -14.44
N GLU A 143 17.46 13.51 -15.10
CA GLU A 143 17.22 13.52 -16.54
C GLU A 143 17.16 14.99 -17.03
N GLY A 144 17.90 15.30 -18.09
CA GLY A 144 17.89 16.65 -18.71
C GLY A 144 18.24 17.79 -17.73
N GLY A 145 19.14 17.56 -16.80
CA GLY A 145 19.54 18.55 -15.77
C GLY A 145 18.53 18.73 -14.62
N LYS A 146 17.42 18.01 -14.64
CA LYS A 146 16.41 17.97 -13.56
C LYS A 146 16.65 16.77 -12.64
N ILE A 147 16.33 16.91 -11.35
CA ILE A 147 16.37 15.82 -10.39
C ILE A 147 15.06 15.82 -9.59
N GLY A 148 14.33 14.71 -9.60
CA GLY A 148 13.07 14.64 -8.88
C GLY A 148 12.21 13.43 -9.19
N PHE A 149 10.89 13.63 -9.18
CA PHE A 149 9.90 12.57 -9.36
C PHE A 149 9.13 12.74 -10.66
N ARG A 150 8.54 11.66 -11.15
CA ARG A 150 7.63 11.75 -12.30
C ARG A 150 6.39 12.56 -11.93
N SER A 151 5.90 13.32 -12.91
CA SER A 151 4.66 14.11 -12.79
C SER A 151 3.44 13.22 -12.62
N VAL A 152 2.33 13.80 -12.21
CA VAL A 152 1.00 13.17 -12.33
C VAL A 152 0.79 12.75 -13.79
N GLY A 153 0.54 11.44 -14.02
CA GLY A 153 0.49 10.87 -15.38
C GLY A 153 1.84 10.41 -15.95
N GLY A 154 2.96 10.62 -15.24
CA GLY A 154 4.25 9.97 -15.51
C GLY A 154 5.05 10.49 -16.69
N ARG A 155 4.60 11.55 -17.39
CA ARG A 155 5.19 12.01 -18.66
C ARG A 155 6.44 12.86 -18.50
N GLU A 156 6.48 13.69 -17.47
CA GLU A 156 7.54 14.66 -17.24
C GLU A 156 8.25 14.43 -15.92
N LEU A 157 9.48 14.92 -15.81
CA LEU A 157 10.20 14.97 -14.53
C LEU A 157 9.96 16.32 -13.86
N VAL A 158 9.41 16.28 -12.65
CA VAL A 158 9.24 17.46 -11.78
C VAL A 158 10.54 17.65 -11.02
N ASP A 159 11.25 18.74 -11.31
CA ASP A 159 12.49 19.10 -10.60
C ASP A 159 12.16 19.53 -9.18
N ILE A 160 12.71 18.84 -8.18
CA ILE A 160 12.44 19.13 -6.77
C ILE A 160 13.72 19.49 -6.02
N ARG A 161 13.63 20.42 -5.09
CA ARG A 161 14.72 20.77 -4.17
C ARG A 161 14.60 20.05 -2.82
N GLN A 162 13.38 19.68 -2.45
CA GLN A 162 13.07 18.94 -1.22
C GLN A 162 11.80 18.12 -1.42
N CYS A 163 11.65 17.08 -0.61
CA CYS A 163 10.40 16.29 -0.49
C CYS A 163 9.92 16.36 0.96
N LEU A 164 8.72 16.90 1.19
CA LEU A 164 8.18 17.04 2.55
C LEU A 164 7.87 15.70 3.22
N LEU A 165 7.72 14.61 2.45
CA LEU A 165 7.56 13.27 3.04
C LEU A 165 8.88 12.69 3.53
N ALA A 166 10.01 13.14 2.96
CA ALA A 166 11.33 12.64 3.31
C ALA A 166 11.85 13.29 4.59
N ARG A 167 12.58 12.51 5.39
CA ARG A 167 13.33 13.01 6.54
C ARG A 167 14.35 14.06 6.10
N GLU A 168 14.74 14.94 7.01
CA GLU A 168 15.72 15.99 6.74
C GLU A 168 17.03 15.42 6.19
N SER A 169 17.56 14.37 6.82
CA SER A 169 18.77 13.67 6.38
C SER A 169 18.69 13.14 4.94
N VAL A 170 17.50 12.73 4.47
CA VAL A 170 17.29 12.29 3.09
C VAL A 170 17.23 13.49 2.14
N ASN A 171 16.68 14.62 2.57
CA ASN A 171 16.71 15.88 1.82
C ASN A 171 18.13 16.44 1.71
N ASP A 172 18.98 16.25 2.73
CA ASP A 172 20.41 16.59 2.68
C ASP A 172 21.13 15.78 1.60
N GLU A 173 20.85 14.47 1.51
CA GLU A 173 21.39 13.62 0.44
C GLU A 173 20.90 14.08 -0.95
N LEU A 174 19.64 14.53 -1.08
CA LEU A 174 19.15 15.12 -2.32
C LEU A 174 19.92 16.39 -2.69
N THR A 175 20.21 17.23 -1.70
CA THR A 175 21.00 18.46 -1.89
C THR A 175 22.43 18.14 -2.34
N LYS A 176 23.10 17.15 -1.72
CA LYS A 176 24.42 16.67 -2.13
C LYS A 176 24.40 16.10 -3.56
N LEU A 177 23.39 15.28 -3.88
CA LEU A 177 23.23 14.73 -5.22
C LEU A 177 23.10 15.84 -6.26
N ARG A 178 22.30 16.87 -5.98
CA ARG A 178 22.13 18.03 -6.89
C ARG A 178 23.43 18.78 -7.12
N ALA A 179 24.23 18.97 -6.06
CA ALA A 179 25.54 19.65 -6.15
C ALA A 179 26.57 18.85 -6.96
N SER A 180 26.44 17.50 -7.01
CA SER A 180 27.37 16.63 -7.73
C SER A 180 27.14 16.59 -9.26
N GLN A 181 26.08 17.23 -9.77
CA GLN A 181 25.69 17.18 -11.18
C GLN A 181 25.66 15.73 -11.71
N PRO A 182 24.78 14.87 -11.19
CA PRO A 182 24.80 13.44 -11.48
C PRO A 182 24.50 13.16 -12.95
N VAL A 183 25.00 12.05 -13.45
CA VAL A 183 24.60 11.54 -14.76
C VAL A 183 23.13 11.11 -14.74
N GLU A 184 22.52 11.00 -15.92
CA GLU A 184 21.16 10.50 -16.03
C GLU A 184 21.01 9.10 -15.41
N GLY A 185 19.95 8.90 -14.63
CA GLY A 185 19.74 7.65 -13.92
C GLY A 185 18.75 7.74 -12.76
N HIS A 186 18.73 6.66 -11.97
CA HIS A 186 17.91 6.53 -10.77
C HIS A 186 18.80 6.51 -9.54
N TYR A 187 18.48 7.33 -8.56
CA TYR A 187 19.26 7.50 -7.34
C TYR A 187 18.40 7.21 -6.11
N SER A 188 18.79 6.19 -5.36
CA SER A 188 18.15 5.87 -4.08
C SER A 188 18.86 6.65 -2.96
N LEU A 189 18.18 7.66 -2.43
CA LEU A 189 18.62 8.49 -1.31
C LEU A 189 18.01 7.94 -0.03
N ARG A 190 18.82 7.82 1.03
CA ARG A 190 18.39 7.18 2.27
C ARG A 190 19.03 7.84 3.49
N ASP A 191 18.33 7.70 4.60
CA ASP A 191 18.88 8.01 5.91
C ASP A 191 20.07 7.08 6.21
N ALA A 192 21.09 7.58 6.92
CA ALA A 192 22.28 6.80 7.26
C ALA A 192 21.99 5.58 8.15
N THR A 193 20.84 5.59 8.85
CA THR A 193 20.37 4.46 9.67
C THR A 193 19.78 3.32 8.86
N VAL A 194 19.46 3.57 7.56
CA VAL A 194 18.92 2.55 6.65
C VAL A 194 20.06 1.82 5.95
N PRO A 195 20.22 0.51 6.15
CA PRO A 195 21.27 -0.27 5.49
C PRO A 195 21.26 -0.13 3.96
N PRO A 196 22.43 -0.26 3.33
CA PRO A 196 22.59 -0.18 1.88
C PRO A 196 21.81 -1.24 1.10
N SER A 197 21.63 -2.39 1.68
CA SER A 197 20.96 -3.56 1.12
C SER A 197 19.77 -3.95 2.01
N GLY A 198 18.78 -4.60 1.41
CA GLY A 198 17.59 -5.07 2.11
C GLY A 198 16.36 -4.17 1.95
N PHE A 199 15.20 -4.76 2.27
CA PHE A 199 13.93 -4.06 2.34
C PHE A 199 13.78 -3.45 3.73
N PHE A 200 13.47 -2.15 3.77
CA PHE A 200 13.12 -1.42 4.98
C PHE A 200 11.80 -0.70 4.74
N GLN A 201 10.92 -0.73 5.74
CA GLN A 201 9.69 0.03 5.70
C GLN A 201 9.99 1.52 5.56
N ALA A 202 9.27 2.17 4.66
CA ALA A 202 9.54 3.57 4.29
C ALA A 202 9.23 4.55 5.43
N ASN A 203 8.25 4.24 6.28
CA ASN A 203 7.87 5.04 7.43
C ASN A 203 8.68 4.60 8.64
N HIS A 204 9.64 5.46 9.04
CA HIS A 204 10.51 5.22 10.19
C HIS A 204 9.71 5.08 11.49
N ASP A 205 8.69 5.90 11.68
CA ASP A 205 7.99 6.05 12.96
C ASP A 205 6.99 4.91 13.22
N LEU A 206 6.55 4.22 12.16
CA LEU A 206 5.59 3.12 12.24
C LEU A 206 6.23 1.71 12.07
N GLN A 207 7.54 1.61 11.92
CA GLN A 207 8.21 0.30 11.73
C GLN A 207 7.97 -0.64 12.91
N GLU A 208 8.20 -0.17 14.13
CA GLU A 208 7.99 -1.00 15.32
C GLU A 208 6.51 -1.31 15.53
N THR A 209 5.63 -0.33 15.31
CA THR A 209 4.17 -0.55 15.36
C THR A 209 3.73 -1.66 14.40
N LEU A 210 4.24 -1.68 13.17
CA LEU A 210 3.93 -2.75 12.21
C LEU A 210 4.49 -4.11 12.66
N ARG A 211 5.73 -4.14 13.18
CA ARG A 211 6.33 -5.37 13.72
C ARG A 211 5.52 -5.95 14.88
N ASP A 212 5.15 -5.08 15.83
CA ASP A 212 4.37 -5.48 17.00
C ASP A 212 2.98 -5.95 16.59
N LEU A 213 2.33 -5.25 15.67
CA LEU A 213 1.02 -5.64 15.14
C LEU A 213 1.04 -7.03 14.49
N VAL A 214 2.07 -7.34 13.69
CA VAL A 214 2.25 -8.67 13.08
C VAL A 214 2.58 -9.70 14.15
N ALA A 215 3.48 -9.38 15.09
CA ALA A 215 3.83 -10.27 16.19
C ALA A 215 2.63 -10.61 17.07
N ASP A 216 1.79 -9.63 17.42
CA ASP A 216 0.59 -9.82 18.23
C ASP A 216 -0.52 -10.60 17.47
N SER A 217 -0.45 -10.60 16.14
CA SER A 217 -1.35 -11.37 15.28
C SER A 217 -0.97 -12.85 15.15
N LEU A 218 0.28 -13.20 15.47
CA LEU A 218 0.79 -14.57 15.47
C LEU A 218 0.66 -15.21 16.86
N PRO A 219 0.66 -16.57 16.96
CA PRO A 219 0.71 -17.25 18.23
C PRO A 219 1.93 -16.86 19.07
N THR A 220 1.77 -16.83 20.40
CA THR A 220 2.88 -16.59 21.34
C THR A 220 3.85 -17.78 21.43
N GLN A 221 3.38 -18.97 21.06
CA GLN A 221 4.16 -20.20 20.92
C GLN A 221 3.61 -21.03 19.76
N GLY A 222 4.49 -21.63 18.97
CA GLY A 222 4.11 -22.47 17.84
C GLY A 222 5.23 -23.43 17.46
N ARG A 223 4.86 -24.49 16.73
CA ARG A 223 5.82 -25.49 16.27
C ARG A 223 6.59 -24.98 15.04
N ILE A 224 5.86 -24.49 14.03
CA ILE A 224 6.47 -24.05 12.76
C ILE A 224 5.83 -22.73 12.32
N LEU A 225 6.68 -21.78 11.90
CA LEU A 225 6.29 -20.62 11.11
C LEU A 225 6.81 -20.78 9.68
N LEU A 226 5.91 -20.67 8.70
CA LEU A 226 6.26 -20.53 7.30
C LEU A 226 6.08 -19.05 6.94
N GLU A 227 7.18 -18.34 6.63
CA GLU A 227 7.16 -16.95 6.26
C GLU A 227 7.52 -16.80 4.78
N GLY A 228 6.60 -16.27 3.98
CA GLY A 228 6.83 -15.94 2.59
C GLY A 228 7.10 -14.46 2.39
N TYR A 229 8.02 -14.13 1.46
CA TYR A 229 8.45 -12.76 1.16
C TYR A 229 9.15 -12.11 2.36
N CYS A 230 9.99 -12.88 3.06
CA CYS A 230 10.59 -12.46 4.32
C CYS A 230 11.61 -11.31 4.19
N GLY A 231 12.08 -11.01 2.98
CA GLY A 231 13.07 -9.97 2.73
C GLY A 231 14.33 -10.16 3.58
N GLY A 232 14.74 -9.11 4.29
CA GLY A 232 15.86 -9.14 5.24
C GLY A 232 15.52 -9.69 6.64
N GLY A 233 14.37 -10.35 6.79
CA GLY A 233 13.93 -10.90 8.09
C GLY A 233 13.27 -9.87 8.99
N PHE A 234 12.58 -8.88 8.41
CA PHE A 234 11.98 -7.77 9.15
C PHE A 234 10.97 -8.24 10.22
N PHE A 235 10.09 -9.17 9.87
CA PHE A 235 9.16 -9.78 10.82
C PHE A 235 9.78 -10.99 11.51
N THR A 236 10.54 -11.82 10.78
CA THR A 236 11.21 -13.00 11.33
C THR A 236 11.99 -12.68 12.60
N ALA A 237 12.78 -11.58 12.59
CA ALA A 237 13.58 -11.15 13.74
C ALA A 237 12.75 -10.88 15.01
N ARG A 238 11.47 -10.52 14.86
CA ARG A 238 10.56 -10.18 15.96
C ARG A 238 9.84 -11.39 16.56
N VAL A 239 9.70 -12.47 15.77
CA VAL A 239 8.82 -13.59 16.14
C VAL A 239 9.50 -14.96 16.16
N ALA A 240 10.74 -15.08 15.69
CA ALA A 240 11.41 -16.37 15.55
C ALA A 240 11.51 -17.16 16.85
N ASP A 241 11.73 -16.49 17.98
CA ASP A 241 11.86 -17.10 19.30
C ASP A 241 10.56 -17.74 19.83
N ARG A 242 9.41 -17.43 19.20
CA ARG A 242 8.10 -18.01 19.52
C ARG A 242 7.86 -19.39 18.88
N PHE A 243 8.72 -19.80 17.93
CA PHE A 243 8.54 -21.03 17.16
C PHE A 243 9.74 -21.96 17.33
N GLU A 244 9.45 -23.26 17.35
CA GLU A 244 10.53 -24.28 17.38
C GLU A 244 11.37 -24.20 16.10
N ARG A 245 10.72 -23.94 14.95
CA ARG A 245 11.35 -23.79 13.65
C ARG A 245 10.64 -22.72 12.81
N VAL A 246 11.43 -21.92 12.11
CA VAL A 246 10.95 -20.98 11.07
C VAL A 246 11.54 -21.35 9.73
N ILE A 247 10.72 -21.35 8.68
CA ILE A 247 11.15 -21.43 7.28
C ILE A 247 10.78 -20.12 6.64
N ALA A 248 11.79 -19.28 6.36
CA ALA A 248 11.63 -17.94 5.83
C ALA A 248 12.14 -17.88 4.39
N VAL A 249 11.25 -17.51 3.47
CA VAL A 249 11.45 -17.61 2.02
C VAL A 249 11.46 -16.24 1.38
N ASP A 250 12.48 -15.95 0.56
CA ASP A 250 12.52 -14.79 -0.33
C ASP A 250 13.24 -15.14 -1.64
N ASN A 251 12.89 -14.46 -2.72
CA ASN A 251 13.53 -14.70 -4.03
C ASN A 251 14.79 -13.85 -4.24
N ASP A 252 15.00 -12.76 -3.48
CA ASP A 252 16.18 -11.90 -3.62
C ASP A 252 17.34 -12.37 -2.73
N PRO A 253 18.43 -12.92 -3.33
CA PRO A 253 19.58 -13.39 -2.55
C PRO A 253 20.31 -12.25 -1.80
N ARG A 254 20.07 -10.99 -2.16
CA ARG A 254 20.70 -9.84 -1.48
C ARG A 254 20.04 -9.61 -0.12
N THR A 255 18.71 -9.66 -0.06
CA THR A 255 17.96 -9.50 1.19
C THR A 255 18.22 -10.68 2.13
N LEU A 256 18.30 -11.90 1.61
CA LEU A 256 18.61 -13.09 2.41
C LEU A 256 20.02 -13.06 3.01
N ARG A 257 21.00 -12.46 2.34
CA ARG A 257 22.34 -12.24 2.96
C ARG A 257 22.28 -11.36 4.21
N ASP A 258 21.40 -10.36 4.21
CA ASP A 258 21.19 -9.52 5.38
C ASP A 258 20.41 -10.29 6.47
N ALA A 259 19.42 -11.08 6.09
CA ALA A 259 18.68 -11.96 6.98
C ALA A 259 19.59 -12.98 7.71
N HIS A 260 20.51 -13.60 7.01
CA HIS A 260 21.50 -14.52 7.61
C HIS A 260 22.37 -13.87 8.71
N ARG A 261 22.63 -12.55 8.61
CA ARG A 261 23.41 -11.81 9.63
C ARG A 261 22.68 -11.64 10.95
N LEU A 262 21.36 -11.90 11.00
CA LEU A 262 20.57 -11.90 12.23
C LEU A 262 20.98 -13.04 13.20
N GLY A 263 21.63 -14.10 12.69
CA GLY A 263 22.17 -15.20 13.50
C GLY A 263 21.10 -16.04 14.21
N LEU A 264 19.87 -16.08 13.71
CA LEU A 264 18.76 -16.84 14.30
C LEU A 264 18.92 -18.34 14.03
N LYS A 265 19.11 -19.12 15.10
CA LYS A 265 19.52 -20.54 15.00
C LYS A 265 18.39 -21.47 14.56
N ASN A 266 17.14 -21.10 14.83
CA ASN A 266 15.94 -21.89 14.51
C ASN A 266 15.29 -21.47 13.18
N VAL A 267 15.95 -20.59 12.38
CA VAL A 267 15.45 -20.10 11.10
C VAL A 267 16.22 -20.73 9.95
N ALA A 268 15.50 -21.40 9.06
CA ALA A 268 15.97 -21.80 7.74
C ALA A 268 15.63 -20.71 6.74
N TRP A 269 16.64 -20.02 6.23
CA TRP A 269 16.51 -19.01 5.18
C TRP A 269 16.57 -19.68 3.81
N GLU A 270 15.48 -19.65 3.06
CA GLU A 270 15.38 -20.35 1.77
C GLU A 270 15.22 -19.37 0.62
N GLN A 271 16.12 -19.48 -0.36
CA GLN A 271 16.03 -18.70 -1.59
C GLN A 271 15.11 -19.39 -2.59
N GLY A 272 14.01 -18.72 -2.97
CA GLY A 272 13.13 -19.21 -4.00
C GLY A 272 11.76 -18.53 -4.02
N ASP A 273 10.89 -19.10 -4.84
CA ASP A 273 9.50 -18.64 -4.96
C ASP A 273 8.67 -19.14 -3.77
N ALA A 274 8.13 -18.20 -2.99
CA ALA A 274 7.24 -18.52 -1.88
C ALA A 274 6.03 -19.37 -2.31
N ALA A 275 5.54 -19.19 -3.54
CA ALA A 275 4.44 -19.99 -4.08
C ALA A 275 4.84 -21.45 -4.43
N ALA A 276 6.11 -21.76 -4.44
CA ALA A 276 6.60 -23.14 -4.57
C ALA A 276 6.96 -23.76 -3.21
N ILE A 277 7.71 -23.03 -2.40
CA ILE A 277 8.30 -23.56 -1.15
C ILE A 277 7.26 -23.66 -0.03
N ILE A 278 6.40 -22.65 0.18
CA ILE A 278 5.39 -22.70 1.25
C ILE A 278 4.44 -23.89 1.10
N PRO A 279 3.87 -24.21 -0.09
CA PRO A 279 3.04 -25.40 -0.26
C PRO A 279 3.75 -26.73 0.09
N GLU A 280 5.06 -26.83 -0.17
CA GLU A 280 5.87 -27.99 0.24
C GLU A 280 6.02 -28.05 1.75
N GLY A 281 6.32 -26.92 2.38
CA GLY A 281 6.36 -26.77 3.83
C GLY A 281 5.04 -27.11 4.51
N LEU A 282 3.90 -26.70 3.96
CA LEU A 282 2.55 -27.06 4.47
C LEU A 282 2.33 -28.57 4.46
N ARG A 283 2.58 -29.23 3.33
CA ARG A 283 2.45 -30.71 3.23
C ARG A 283 3.36 -31.48 4.17
N ALA A 284 4.59 -30.97 4.37
CA ALA A 284 5.58 -31.59 5.27
C ALA A 284 5.29 -31.32 6.76
N SER A 285 4.47 -30.33 7.06
CA SER A 285 4.26 -29.80 8.41
C SER A 285 2.85 -30.04 8.97
N SER A 286 2.11 -31.01 8.40
CA SER A 286 0.73 -31.32 8.79
C SER A 286 0.51 -31.37 10.31
N GLY A 287 -0.57 -30.73 10.79
CA GLY A 287 -1.00 -30.79 12.19
C GLY A 287 -1.02 -29.43 12.91
N GLU A 288 -1.32 -29.49 14.20
CA GLU A 288 -1.44 -28.32 15.06
C GLU A 288 -0.13 -27.56 15.25
N GLY A 289 -0.22 -26.23 15.50
CA GLY A 289 0.94 -25.38 15.82
C GLY A 289 1.70 -24.85 14.61
N VAL A 290 1.14 -24.96 13.40
CA VAL A 290 1.70 -24.33 12.19
C VAL A 290 1.03 -22.98 11.96
N ALA A 291 1.84 -21.93 11.77
CA ALA A 291 1.39 -20.60 11.36
C ALA A 291 2.02 -20.21 10.03
N VAL A 292 1.34 -19.34 9.30
CA VAL A 292 1.86 -18.73 8.05
C VAL A 292 1.82 -17.22 8.17
N LEU A 293 2.91 -16.57 7.74
CA LEU A 293 3.01 -15.13 7.54
C LEU A 293 3.40 -14.86 6.09
N VAL A 294 2.66 -13.97 5.42
CA VAL A 294 2.98 -13.55 4.06
C VAL A 294 2.89 -12.03 3.90
N ASP A 295 3.87 -11.46 3.19
CA ASP A 295 3.92 -10.03 2.83
C ASP A 295 4.25 -9.90 1.32
N PRO A 296 3.34 -10.31 0.43
CA PRO A 296 3.58 -10.34 -1.00
C PRO A 296 3.64 -8.93 -1.61
N PRO A 297 4.21 -8.78 -2.82
CA PRO A 297 4.15 -7.54 -3.57
C PRO A 297 2.70 -7.15 -3.93
N ARG A 298 2.52 -5.99 -4.57
CA ARG A 298 1.20 -5.39 -4.88
C ARG A 298 0.24 -6.29 -5.64
N GLU A 299 0.75 -7.24 -6.39
CA GLU A 299 -0.03 -8.23 -7.13
C GLU A 299 -0.82 -9.18 -6.22
N GLY A 300 -0.47 -9.23 -4.94
CA GLY A 300 -1.07 -10.11 -3.94
C GLY A 300 -0.55 -11.54 -4.02
N LEU A 301 -1.31 -12.49 -3.46
CA LEU A 301 -0.95 -13.90 -3.47
C LEU A 301 -1.09 -14.50 -4.87
N PRO A 302 -0.05 -15.21 -5.37
CA PRO A 302 -0.22 -16.09 -6.52
C PRO A 302 -1.31 -17.13 -6.24
N THR A 303 -2.13 -17.42 -7.25
CA THR A 303 -3.27 -18.36 -7.15
C THR A 303 -2.84 -19.70 -6.54
N ARG A 304 -1.69 -20.25 -6.97
CA ARG A 304 -1.13 -21.51 -6.44
C ARG A 304 -0.90 -21.48 -4.92
N LEU A 305 -0.42 -20.34 -4.38
CA LEU A 305 -0.18 -20.22 -2.94
C LEU A 305 -1.51 -20.08 -2.18
N ALA A 306 -2.44 -19.28 -2.69
CA ALA A 306 -3.75 -19.12 -2.08
C ALA A 306 -4.55 -20.44 -2.07
N GLU A 307 -4.46 -21.24 -3.15
CA GLU A 307 -5.06 -22.58 -3.23
C GLU A 307 -4.43 -23.55 -2.22
N ALA A 308 -3.09 -23.56 -2.11
CA ALA A 308 -2.39 -24.43 -1.16
C ALA A 308 -2.77 -24.11 0.29
N LEU A 309 -2.86 -22.83 0.65
CA LEU A 309 -3.33 -22.38 1.97
C LEU A 309 -4.77 -22.86 2.26
N CYS A 310 -5.63 -22.94 1.23
CA CYS A 310 -6.98 -23.44 1.39
C CYS A 310 -7.06 -24.97 1.46
N LEU A 311 -6.14 -25.69 0.82
CA LEU A 311 -6.09 -27.18 0.85
C LEU A 311 -5.50 -27.71 2.15
N ASP A 312 -4.48 -27.06 2.67
CA ASP A 312 -3.77 -27.43 3.88
C ASP A 312 -3.89 -26.29 4.93
N PRO A 313 -5.05 -26.12 5.59
CA PRO A 313 -5.27 -24.98 6.47
C PRO A 313 -4.38 -25.05 7.71
N VAL A 314 -3.87 -23.87 8.10
CA VAL A 314 -2.98 -23.69 9.25
C VAL A 314 -3.72 -23.11 10.45
N SER A 315 -3.15 -23.24 11.64
CA SER A 315 -3.76 -22.74 12.88
C SER A 315 -3.89 -21.21 12.91
N ARG A 316 -3.03 -20.51 12.17
CA ARG A 316 -3.05 -19.04 12.03
C ARG A 316 -2.41 -18.62 10.71
N LEU A 317 -3.12 -17.78 9.92
CA LEU A 317 -2.55 -17.09 8.78
C LEU A 317 -2.58 -15.58 9.04
N VAL A 318 -1.42 -14.93 8.90
CA VAL A 318 -1.28 -13.47 8.91
C VAL A 318 -0.85 -13.03 7.52
N TYR A 319 -1.60 -12.10 6.94
CA TYR A 319 -1.33 -11.58 5.59
C TYR A 319 -1.20 -10.06 5.64
N VAL A 320 -0.01 -9.54 5.36
CA VAL A 320 0.34 -8.13 5.23
C VAL A 320 0.24 -7.73 3.77
N SER A 321 -0.36 -6.59 3.46
CA SER A 321 -0.54 -6.14 2.08
C SER A 321 -0.57 -4.62 1.96
N CYS A 322 0.12 -4.07 0.97
CA CYS A 322 0.11 -2.65 0.64
C CYS A 322 -0.96 -2.26 -0.41
N ASP A 323 -1.81 -3.20 -0.85
CA ASP A 323 -2.90 -2.96 -1.80
C ASP A 323 -4.22 -3.59 -1.33
N PRO A 324 -5.17 -2.79 -0.83
CA PRO A 324 -6.46 -3.28 -0.34
C PRO A 324 -7.31 -3.99 -1.40
N ALA A 325 -7.13 -3.68 -2.68
CA ALA A 325 -7.92 -4.27 -3.76
C ALA A 325 -7.49 -5.71 -4.04
N THR A 326 -6.18 -5.94 -4.16
CA THR A 326 -5.63 -7.29 -4.33
C THR A 326 -5.82 -8.12 -3.06
N LEU A 327 -5.64 -7.53 -1.87
CA LEU A 327 -5.93 -8.18 -0.59
C LEU A 327 -7.39 -8.64 -0.51
N ALA A 328 -8.36 -7.80 -0.87
CA ALA A 328 -9.77 -8.16 -0.86
C ALA A 328 -10.12 -9.25 -1.88
N ARG A 329 -9.46 -9.25 -3.06
CA ARG A 329 -9.58 -10.34 -4.04
C ARG A 329 -9.12 -11.67 -3.44
N ASP A 330 -7.95 -11.69 -2.81
CA ASP A 330 -7.38 -12.89 -2.22
C ASP A 330 -8.18 -13.36 -1.00
N ALA A 331 -8.68 -12.40 -0.21
CA ALA A 331 -9.57 -12.65 0.91
C ALA A 331 -10.83 -13.43 0.51
N ARG A 332 -11.38 -13.18 -0.68
CA ARG A 332 -12.52 -13.95 -1.20
C ARG A 332 -12.19 -15.43 -1.42
N MET A 333 -10.94 -15.74 -1.78
CA MET A 333 -10.52 -17.15 -1.92
C MET A 333 -10.30 -17.77 -0.53
N LEU A 334 -9.56 -17.09 0.33
CA LEU A 334 -9.21 -17.55 1.67
C LEU A 334 -10.47 -17.78 2.54
N SER A 335 -11.52 -16.98 2.37
CA SER A 335 -12.76 -17.08 3.12
C SER A 335 -13.53 -18.41 2.94
N LYS A 336 -13.15 -19.22 1.96
CA LYS A 336 -13.70 -20.57 1.77
C LYS A 336 -13.24 -21.55 2.86
N THR A 337 -12.07 -21.30 3.46
CA THR A 337 -11.43 -22.20 4.43
C THR A 337 -11.12 -21.50 5.75
N TYR A 338 -10.96 -20.18 5.72
CA TYR A 338 -10.63 -19.38 6.89
C TYR A 338 -11.73 -18.35 7.20
N ARG A 339 -11.88 -18.06 8.48
CA ARG A 339 -12.62 -16.91 8.98
C ARG A 339 -11.67 -15.71 9.07
N LEU A 340 -12.02 -14.62 8.44
CA LEU A 340 -11.32 -13.33 8.63
C LEU A 340 -11.59 -12.80 10.03
N ALA A 341 -10.59 -12.83 10.90
CA ALA A 341 -10.71 -12.38 12.29
C ALA A 341 -10.58 -10.87 12.43
N SER A 342 -9.68 -10.25 11.66
CA SER A 342 -9.51 -8.79 11.65
C SER A 342 -8.81 -8.29 10.39
N VAL A 343 -9.09 -7.04 10.05
CA VAL A 343 -8.35 -6.22 9.09
C VAL A 343 -7.89 -4.97 9.80
N GLN A 344 -6.58 -4.77 9.96
CA GLN A 344 -6.01 -3.59 10.57
C GLN A 344 -5.30 -2.74 9.52
N PRO A 345 -5.91 -1.64 9.06
CA PRO A 345 -5.20 -0.66 8.24
C PRO A 345 -4.17 0.11 9.07
N ILE A 346 -3.03 0.45 8.46
CA ILE A 346 -1.99 1.29 9.04
C ILE A 346 -1.48 2.27 7.98
N ASP A 347 -1.36 3.56 8.32
CA ASP A 347 -0.98 4.60 7.38
C ASP A 347 0.55 4.77 7.28
N LEU A 348 1.22 3.72 6.79
CA LEU A 348 2.67 3.76 6.51
C LEU A 348 3.04 4.79 5.43
N PHE A 349 2.07 5.21 4.63
CA PHE A 349 2.28 6.05 3.45
C PHE A 349 1.40 7.30 3.48
N ALA A 350 1.44 8.03 4.59
CA ALA A 350 0.70 9.28 4.76
C ALA A 350 0.88 10.23 3.57
N ARG A 351 -0.17 10.96 3.23
CA ARG A 351 -0.28 11.86 2.07
C ARG A 351 -0.25 11.19 0.70
N THR A 352 -0.14 9.84 0.64
CA THR A 352 -0.18 9.07 -0.60
C THR A 352 -1.41 8.16 -0.66
N ALA A 353 -1.71 7.61 -1.83
CA ALA A 353 -2.86 6.71 -2.00
C ALA A 353 -2.64 5.28 -1.47
N GLN A 354 -1.45 4.95 -1.01
CA GLN A 354 -1.13 3.61 -0.52
C GLN A 354 -1.70 3.39 0.89
N ILE A 355 -2.14 2.18 1.15
CA ILE A 355 -2.67 1.76 2.45
C ILE A 355 -2.07 0.39 2.78
N GLU A 356 -1.38 0.30 3.92
CA GLU A 356 -0.92 -0.98 4.44
C GLU A 356 -2.02 -1.62 5.27
N CYS A 357 -2.19 -2.93 5.15
CA CYS A 357 -3.17 -3.69 5.91
C CYS A 357 -2.55 -4.96 6.49
N VAL A 358 -2.81 -5.26 7.74
CA VAL A 358 -2.52 -6.56 8.36
C VAL A 358 -3.84 -7.29 8.56
N THR A 359 -3.97 -8.49 7.99
CA THR A 359 -5.15 -9.33 8.17
C THR A 359 -4.82 -10.60 8.93
N VAL A 360 -5.76 -11.03 9.77
CA VAL A 360 -5.64 -12.20 10.61
C VAL A 360 -6.74 -13.19 10.26
N TRP A 361 -6.36 -14.43 10.05
CA TRP A 361 -7.23 -15.49 9.59
C TRP A 361 -7.13 -16.72 10.50
N ASP A 362 -8.28 -17.18 10.97
CA ASP A 362 -8.45 -18.42 11.72
C ASP A 362 -9.05 -19.49 10.82
N PRO A 363 -8.62 -20.77 10.90
CA PRO A 363 -9.25 -21.83 10.15
C PRO A 363 -10.73 -21.96 10.56
N LEU A 364 -11.61 -22.17 9.58
CA LEU A 364 -12.97 -22.61 9.88
C LEU A 364 -12.85 -23.98 10.55
N ARG A 365 -13.41 -24.13 11.75
CA ARG A 365 -13.51 -25.47 12.36
C ARG A 365 -14.38 -26.31 11.43
N LEU A 366 -13.80 -27.38 10.91
CA LEU A 366 -14.52 -28.45 10.24
C LEU A 366 -15.41 -29.16 11.23
#